data_187428ee783b5005f2c514deccfd204f
#
_entry.id   187428ee783b5005f2c514deccfd204f
#
_cell.length_a   1.000
_cell.length_b   1.000
_cell.length_c   1.000
_cell.angle_alpha   90.00
_cell.angle_beta   90.00
_cell.angle_gamma   90.00
#
_symmetry.space_group_name_H-M   'P 1'
#
loop_
_entity.id
_entity.type
_entity.pdbx_description
1 polymer ?
#
loop_
_entity_poly.entity_id
_entity_poly.type
_entity_poly.pdbx_seq_one_letter_code
_entity_poly.pdbx_strand_id
1 'polypeptide(L)'
;ATEELSKLPDKCAQLIIADPPYNLNKDYGKTKDSLTFSEYLSFSRSWIKEAYRVLDDTGTIYVFMGTRFIAYIYSLLEREFNMIFNSWITWHYTQGIGKTKGFSPRHDDILMFTKSKKFTFNLDDIRVPQKFYRSVNNMRGANPGNVWEFSHVHYCNKNRKAHPTQKPEGLYERIILASSNEQDLVVDPFVGSGTSLRVCQQTNRKAIGIDINPEYISITNKRLSDPFEGFDSIDIRMKRVPNDLNDPQLRAEYITNHINWFLK
;
A
#
# COMPACT_ATOMS: atom_id res chain seq x y z
N ALA A 1 -6.54 6.07 16.07
CA ALA A 1 -7.22 5.42 14.92
C ALA A 1 -8.65 5.00 15.29
N THR A 2 -8.84 4.12 16.27
CA THR A 2 -10.16 3.54 16.63
C THR A 2 -11.23 4.61 16.86
N GLU A 3 -10.94 5.61 17.71
CA GLU A 3 -11.87 6.70 18.03
C GLU A 3 -12.28 7.52 16.79
N GLU A 4 -11.33 7.86 15.90
CA GLU A 4 -11.64 8.63 14.71
C GLU A 4 -12.40 7.78 13.66
N LEU A 5 -12.05 6.52 13.52
CA LEU A 5 -12.82 5.59 12.67
C LEU A 5 -14.26 5.45 13.14
N SER A 6 -14.52 5.42 14.47
CA SER A 6 -15.89 5.29 15.00
C SER A 6 -16.81 6.46 14.66
N LYS A 7 -16.26 7.62 14.27
CA LYS A 7 -17.01 8.79 13.82
C LYS A 7 -17.44 8.71 12.36
N LEU A 8 -16.86 7.81 11.57
CA LEU A 8 -17.21 7.64 10.18
C LEU A 8 -18.46 6.79 10.01
N PRO A 9 -19.27 7.04 8.96
CA PRO A 9 -20.45 6.23 8.65
C PRO A 9 -20.08 4.76 8.36
N ASP A 10 -21.01 3.86 8.58
CA ASP A 10 -20.88 2.47 8.15
C ASP A 10 -20.75 2.38 6.63
N LYS A 11 -19.91 1.45 6.15
CA LYS A 11 -19.79 1.11 4.72
C LYS A 11 -19.48 2.32 3.81
N CYS A 12 -18.77 3.31 4.32
CA CYS A 12 -18.45 4.52 3.56
C CYS A 12 -17.14 4.43 2.75
N ALA A 13 -16.24 3.52 3.09
CA ALA A 13 -14.92 3.42 2.48
C ALA A 13 -14.84 2.25 1.48
N GLN A 14 -14.42 2.53 0.26
CA GLN A 14 -14.13 1.50 -0.74
C GLN A 14 -12.80 0.79 -0.47
N LEU A 15 -11.83 1.52 0.09
CA LEU A 15 -10.49 1.00 0.33
C LEU A 15 -9.98 1.47 1.70
N ILE A 16 -9.42 0.54 2.47
CA ILE A 16 -8.67 0.84 3.69
C ILE A 16 -7.22 0.40 3.48
N ILE A 17 -6.28 1.31 3.78
CA ILE A 17 -4.84 1.03 3.75
C ILE A 17 -4.30 1.31 5.13
N ALA A 18 -3.95 0.27 5.88
CA ALA A 18 -3.49 0.36 7.25
C ALA A 18 -2.00 -0.03 7.37
N ASP A 19 -1.17 0.90 7.84
CA ASP A 19 0.23 0.67 8.17
C ASP A 19 0.44 0.94 9.69
N PRO A 20 -0.13 0.07 10.57
CA PRO A 20 -0.07 0.28 12.02
C PRO A 20 1.36 0.16 12.55
N PRO A 21 1.67 0.69 13.75
CA PRO A 21 2.92 0.40 14.43
C PRO A 21 3.16 -1.11 14.54
N TYR A 22 4.39 -1.59 14.25
CA TYR A 22 4.71 -3.03 14.20
C TYR A 22 5.15 -3.62 15.53
N ASN A 23 5.07 -2.85 16.62
CA ASN A 23 5.53 -3.22 17.96
C ASN A 23 7.02 -3.62 18.01
N LEU A 24 7.86 -2.79 17.42
CA LEU A 24 9.31 -2.97 17.28
C LEU A 24 10.14 -2.05 18.19
N ASN A 25 9.55 -1.51 19.25
CA ASN A 25 10.15 -0.51 20.15
C ASN A 25 10.60 0.79 19.43
N LYS A 26 9.96 1.14 18.33
CA LYS A 26 10.22 2.42 17.66
C LYS A 26 9.60 3.58 18.42
N ASP A 27 10.30 4.70 18.46
CA ASP A 27 9.78 5.94 19.01
C ASP A 27 9.05 6.71 17.92
N TYR A 28 7.74 6.90 18.08
CA TYR A 28 6.89 7.73 17.23
C TYR A 28 6.57 9.09 17.88
N GLY A 29 7.38 9.51 18.85
CA GLY A 29 7.27 10.79 19.57
C GLY A 29 6.32 10.72 20.77
N LYS A 30 5.02 10.54 20.59
CA LYS A 30 4.03 10.49 21.66
C LYS A 30 3.75 9.08 22.20
N THR A 31 4.06 8.05 21.42
CA THR A 31 3.79 6.65 21.79
C THR A 31 5.01 5.79 21.55
N LYS A 32 5.36 5.00 22.58
CA LYS A 32 6.35 3.93 22.43
C LYS A 32 5.64 2.69 21.89
N ASP A 33 6.21 2.14 20.84
CA ASP A 33 5.77 0.93 20.14
C ASP A 33 6.28 -0.32 20.90
N SER A 34 5.84 -0.49 22.16
CA SER A 34 6.36 -1.50 23.10
C SER A 34 5.26 -2.15 23.94
N LEU A 35 4.15 -2.51 23.29
CA LEU A 35 3.05 -3.22 23.95
C LEU A 35 3.42 -4.69 24.21
N THR A 36 2.85 -5.28 25.25
CA THR A 36 2.88 -6.74 25.39
C THR A 36 2.15 -7.41 24.23
N PHE A 37 2.35 -8.69 24.04
CA PHE A 37 1.71 -9.43 22.95
C PHE A 37 0.17 -9.33 23.00
N SER A 38 -0.42 -9.52 24.19
CA SER A 38 -1.88 -9.45 24.36
C SER A 38 -2.44 -8.03 24.16
N GLU A 39 -1.74 -7.01 24.65
CA GLU A 39 -2.11 -5.61 24.43
C GLU A 39 -2.06 -5.23 22.96
N TYR A 40 -1.04 -5.68 22.24
CA TYR A 40 -0.92 -5.43 20.81
C TYR A 40 -2.05 -6.08 20.01
N LEU A 41 -2.43 -7.32 20.33
CA LEU A 41 -3.58 -7.97 19.69
C LEU A 41 -4.90 -7.29 20.05
N SER A 42 -5.06 -6.82 21.29
CA SER A 42 -6.24 -6.06 21.69
C SER A 42 -6.35 -4.73 20.96
N PHE A 43 -5.24 -3.99 20.86
CA PHE A 43 -5.13 -2.78 20.03
C PHE A 43 -5.50 -3.08 18.59
N SER A 44 -4.93 -4.13 18.00
CA SER A 44 -5.18 -4.51 16.61
C SER A 44 -6.65 -4.86 16.37
N ARG A 45 -7.26 -5.64 17.27
CA ARG A 45 -8.68 -5.99 17.21
C ARG A 45 -9.58 -4.75 17.24
N SER A 46 -9.22 -3.76 18.05
CA SER A 46 -10.03 -2.55 18.22
C SER A 46 -10.13 -1.72 16.94
N TRP A 47 -9.01 -1.46 16.28
CA TRP A 47 -9.04 -0.67 15.05
C TRP A 47 -9.55 -1.50 13.85
N ILE A 48 -9.26 -2.80 13.78
CA ILE A 48 -9.78 -3.68 12.72
C ILE A 48 -11.30 -3.76 12.78
N LYS A 49 -11.90 -3.81 13.98
CA LYS A 49 -13.36 -3.80 14.15
C LYS A 49 -13.98 -2.58 13.50
N GLU A 50 -13.45 -1.38 13.76
CA GLU A 50 -13.97 -0.16 13.17
C GLU A 50 -13.65 -0.06 11.66
N ALA A 51 -12.46 -0.49 11.24
CA ALA A 51 -12.10 -0.59 9.84
C ALA A 51 -13.09 -1.51 9.07
N TYR A 52 -13.42 -2.67 9.62
CA TYR A 52 -14.42 -3.58 9.04
C TYR A 52 -15.81 -2.91 8.95
N ARG A 53 -16.23 -2.15 9.97
CA ARG A 53 -17.53 -1.47 9.98
C ARG A 53 -17.62 -0.42 8.87
N VAL A 54 -16.60 0.42 8.73
CA VAL A 54 -16.58 1.52 7.74
C VAL A 54 -16.28 1.05 6.31
N LEU A 55 -15.74 -0.16 6.14
CA LEU A 55 -15.45 -0.73 4.82
C LEU A 55 -16.77 -1.07 4.10
N ASP A 56 -16.88 -0.69 2.83
CA ASP A 56 -18.00 -1.06 1.95
C ASP A 56 -18.08 -2.57 1.76
N ASP A 57 -19.24 -3.11 1.40
CA ASP A 57 -19.43 -4.55 1.17
C ASP A 57 -18.63 -5.07 -0.03
N THR A 58 -18.28 -4.19 -0.97
CA THR A 58 -17.37 -4.47 -2.10
C THR A 58 -15.95 -4.00 -1.85
N GLY A 59 -15.67 -3.54 -0.64
CA GLY A 59 -14.42 -2.91 -0.26
C GLY A 59 -13.28 -3.88 0.03
N THR A 60 -12.07 -3.36 -0.05
CA THR A 60 -10.82 -4.06 0.20
C THR A 60 -10.03 -3.39 1.32
N ILE A 61 -9.40 -4.21 2.17
CA ILE A 61 -8.43 -3.74 3.17
C ILE A 61 -7.04 -4.29 2.86
N TYR A 62 -6.04 -3.42 2.91
CA TYR A 62 -4.63 -3.79 2.91
C TYR A 62 -4.03 -3.46 4.27
N VAL A 63 -3.34 -4.45 4.87
CA VAL A 63 -2.68 -4.28 6.17
C VAL A 63 -1.20 -4.57 6.01
N PHE A 64 -0.38 -3.57 6.20
CA PHE A 64 1.08 -3.69 6.27
C PHE A 64 1.50 -4.24 7.63
N MET A 65 2.44 -5.16 7.63
CA MET A 65 2.94 -5.74 8.89
C MET A 65 4.32 -6.36 8.74
N GLY A 66 5.12 -6.25 9.78
CA GLY A 66 6.35 -7.03 9.88
C GLY A 66 6.08 -8.50 10.25
N THR A 67 7.04 -9.36 9.97
CA THR A 67 6.95 -10.84 10.09
C THR A 67 6.55 -11.34 11.49
N ARG A 68 6.76 -10.52 12.55
CA ARG A 68 6.47 -10.94 13.93
C ARG A 68 4.99 -11.13 14.22
N PHE A 69 4.13 -10.26 13.67
CA PHE A 69 2.70 -10.22 14.00
C PHE A 69 1.78 -10.55 12.85
N ILE A 70 2.28 -10.65 11.62
CA ILE A 70 1.43 -10.81 10.43
C ILE A 70 0.49 -12.00 10.48
N ALA A 71 0.96 -13.16 10.99
CA ALA A 71 0.12 -14.36 11.09
C ALA A 71 -1.06 -14.19 12.07
N TYR A 72 -0.86 -13.39 13.12
CA TYR A 72 -1.93 -13.10 14.09
C TYR A 72 -2.93 -12.10 13.53
N ILE A 73 -2.47 -11.09 12.78
CA ILE A 73 -3.35 -10.15 12.09
C ILE A 73 -4.15 -10.88 11.00
N TYR A 74 -3.53 -11.79 10.25
CA TYR A 74 -4.21 -12.68 9.32
C TYR A 74 -5.36 -13.44 10.02
N SER A 75 -5.05 -14.07 11.15
CA SER A 75 -6.05 -14.83 11.92
C SER A 75 -7.20 -13.96 12.44
N LEU A 76 -6.92 -12.73 12.87
CA LEU A 76 -7.98 -11.78 13.27
C LEU A 76 -8.90 -11.47 12.09
N LEU A 77 -8.36 -11.08 10.94
CA LEU A 77 -9.13 -10.73 9.75
C LEU A 77 -9.98 -11.91 9.25
N GLU A 78 -9.38 -13.10 9.14
CA GLU A 78 -10.06 -14.27 8.62
C GLU A 78 -11.06 -14.87 9.61
N ARG A 79 -10.66 -15.08 10.88
CA ARG A 79 -11.42 -15.88 11.84
C ARG A 79 -12.38 -15.08 12.69
N GLU A 80 -11.99 -13.87 13.13
CA GLU A 80 -12.85 -13.07 14.00
C GLU A 80 -13.77 -12.14 13.19
N PHE A 81 -13.27 -11.56 12.08
CA PHE A 81 -14.04 -10.64 11.25
C PHE A 81 -14.64 -11.30 9.99
N ASN A 82 -14.39 -12.60 9.76
CA ASN A 82 -14.91 -13.38 8.63
C ASN A 82 -14.63 -12.70 7.26
N MET A 83 -13.50 -12.01 7.15
CA MET A 83 -13.07 -11.41 5.89
C MET A 83 -12.50 -12.49 4.95
N ILE A 84 -12.62 -12.25 3.66
CA ILE A 84 -12.17 -13.17 2.64
C ILE A 84 -10.72 -12.86 2.29
N PHE A 85 -9.83 -13.80 2.54
CA PHE A 85 -8.43 -13.71 2.14
C PHE A 85 -8.31 -13.67 0.61
N ASN A 86 -7.54 -12.70 0.10
CA ASN A 86 -7.26 -12.59 -1.32
C ASN A 86 -5.77 -12.83 -1.61
N SER A 87 -4.87 -12.09 -0.96
CA SER A 87 -3.45 -12.20 -1.25
C SER A 87 -2.58 -11.86 -0.04
N TRP A 88 -1.48 -12.58 0.09
CA TRP A 88 -0.36 -12.22 0.93
C TRP A 88 0.74 -11.72 0.01
N ILE A 89 1.02 -10.41 0.08
CA ILE A 89 1.94 -9.70 -0.78
C ILE A 89 3.24 -9.50 -0.02
N THR A 90 4.35 -9.89 -0.61
CA THR A 90 5.69 -9.62 -0.09
C THR A 90 6.23 -8.36 -0.78
N TRP A 91 6.41 -7.29 -0.01
CA TRP A 91 7.09 -6.10 -0.48
C TRP A 91 8.60 -6.24 -0.21
N HIS A 92 9.34 -6.60 -1.25
CA HIS A 92 10.79 -6.78 -1.21
C HIS A 92 11.52 -5.44 -1.42
N TYR A 93 12.61 -5.27 -0.67
CA TYR A 93 13.52 -4.13 -0.79
C TYR A 93 14.96 -4.57 -0.49
N THR A 94 15.95 -3.88 -1.07
CA THR A 94 17.37 -4.23 -0.94
C THR A 94 18.03 -3.60 0.28
N GLN A 95 17.48 -2.50 0.80
CA GLN A 95 18.01 -1.77 1.95
C GLN A 95 17.66 -2.47 3.27
N GLY A 96 18.44 -2.20 4.31
CA GLY A 96 18.19 -2.67 5.66
C GLY A 96 19.44 -3.06 6.40
N ILE A 97 19.33 -3.21 7.72
CA ILE A 97 20.45 -3.57 8.59
C ILE A 97 20.79 -5.04 8.39
N GLY A 98 22.09 -5.32 8.16
CA GLY A 98 22.60 -6.68 8.08
C GLY A 98 22.61 -7.36 9.45
N LYS A 99 22.35 -8.68 9.48
CA LYS A 99 22.54 -9.53 10.66
C LYS A 99 23.84 -10.31 10.52
N THR A 100 24.53 -10.49 11.63
CA THR A 100 25.73 -11.35 11.70
C THR A 100 25.38 -12.81 11.96
N LYS A 101 24.21 -13.07 12.54
CA LYS A 101 23.65 -14.41 12.78
C LYS A 101 22.22 -14.45 12.25
N GLY A 102 21.92 -15.38 11.33
CA GLY A 102 20.65 -15.53 10.65
C GLY A 102 20.51 -14.62 9.43
N PHE A 103 19.38 -14.75 8.71
CA PHE A 103 19.11 -13.98 7.51
C PHE A 103 18.64 -12.56 7.86
N SER A 104 19.15 -11.58 7.11
CA SER A 104 18.74 -10.18 7.23
C SER A 104 17.34 -9.99 6.63
N PRO A 105 16.40 -9.31 7.30
CA PRO A 105 15.10 -9.03 6.72
C PRO A 105 15.26 -8.10 5.50
N ARG A 106 14.54 -8.41 4.43
CA ARG A 106 14.54 -7.66 3.17
C ARG A 106 13.13 -7.52 2.61
N HIS A 107 12.12 -7.64 3.45
CA HIS A 107 10.73 -7.45 3.07
C HIS A 107 9.89 -7.02 4.26
N ASP A 108 8.81 -6.35 3.96
CA ASP A 108 7.61 -6.29 4.77
C ASP A 108 6.48 -7.01 4.03
N ASP A 109 5.46 -7.42 4.76
CA ASP A 109 4.33 -8.14 4.21
C ASP A 109 3.08 -7.27 4.21
N ILE A 110 2.20 -7.50 3.24
CA ILE A 110 0.94 -6.80 3.08
C ILE A 110 -0.16 -7.85 2.91
N LEU A 111 -1.12 -7.86 3.80
CA LEU A 111 -2.30 -8.70 3.69
C LEU A 111 -3.38 -7.99 2.91
N MET A 112 -3.93 -8.63 1.88
CA MET A 112 -5.10 -8.16 1.15
C MET A 112 -6.31 -9.02 1.51
N PHE A 113 -7.32 -8.41 2.09
CA PHE A 113 -8.60 -9.03 2.41
C PHE A 113 -9.76 -8.24 1.81
N THR A 114 -10.84 -8.94 1.50
CA THR A 114 -12.07 -8.32 0.98
C THR A 114 -13.25 -8.66 1.88
N LYS A 115 -14.25 -7.77 1.92
CA LYS A 115 -15.45 -8.00 2.74
C LYS A 115 -16.40 -9.00 2.12
N SER A 116 -16.39 -9.12 0.79
CA SER A 116 -17.19 -10.08 0.05
C SER A 116 -16.44 -10.64 -1.17
N LYS A 117 -17.01 -11.65 -1.83
CA LYS A 117 -16.48 -12.19 -3.09
C LYS A 117 -16.61 -11.22 -4.26
N LYS A 118 -17.51 -10.25 -4.17
CA LYS A 118 -17.69 -9.18 -5.17
C LYS A 118 -16.96 -7.95 -4.67
N PHE A 119 -15.79 -7.67 -5.23
CA PHE A 119 -14.95 -6.55 -4.86
C PHE A 119 -14.35 -5.86 -6.09
N THR A 120 -13.93 -4.61 -5.92
CA THR A 120 -13.25 -3.85 -6.97
C THR A 120 -11.81 -4.32 -7.13
N PHE A 121 -11.44 -4.73 -8.35
CA PHE A 121 -10.06 -5.05 -8.71
C PHE A 121 -9.77 -4.67 -10.16
N ASN A 122 -9.11 -3.52 -10.36
CA ASN A 122 -8.82 -2.92 -11.65
C ASN A 122 -7.46 -3.41 -12.17
N LEU A 123 -7.38 -4.67 -12.62
CA LEU A 123 -6.11 -5.26 -13.08
C LEU A 123 -5.46 -4.45 -14.20
N ASP A 124 -6.25 -3.91 -15.10
CA ASP A 124 -5.75 -3.19 -16.26
C ASP A 124 -5.04 -1.87 -15.90
N ASP A 125 -5.37 -1.29 -14.74
CA ASP A 125 -4.74 -0.05 -14.27
C ASP A 125 -3.38 -0.28 -13.58
N ILE A 126 -3.05 -1.54 -13.26
CA ILE A 126 -1.85 -1.89 -12.49
C ILE A 126 -0.91 -2.86 -13.21
N ARG A 127 -1.20 -3.20 -14.47
CA ARG A 127 -0.35 -4.13 -15.23
C ARG A 127 1.09 -3.63 -15.29
N VAL A 128 2.02 -4.57 -15.24
CA VAL A 128 3.47 -4.33 -15.36
C VAL A 128 4.00 -4.92 -16.67
N PRO A 129 5.19 -4.48 -17.16
CA PRO A 129 5.79 -5.05 -18.36
C PRO A 129 5.96 -6.55 -18.24
N GLN A 130 5.68 -7.27 -19.32
CA GLN A 130 5.97 -8.69 -19.40
C GLN A 130 7.46 -8.93 -19.60
N LYS A 131 8.01 -9.93 -18.93
CA LYS A 131 9.40 -10.34 -19.18
C LYS A 131 9.63 -10.79 -20.62
N PHE A 132 8.65 -11.48 -21.19
CA PHE A 132 8.68 -11.95 -22.59
C PHE A 132 7.32 -11.69 -23.21
N TYR A 133 7.29 -10.98 -24.34
CA TYR A 133 6.08 -10.78 -25.12
C TYR A 133 5.97 -11.88 -26.18
N ARG A 134 4.89 -12.66 -26.10
CA ARG A 134 4.52 -13.68 -27.08
C ARG A 134 3.16 -13.31 -27.69
N SER A 135 2.84 -13.83 -28.87
CA SER A 135 1.56 -13.55 -29.55
C SER A 135 0.31 -13.90 -28.73
N VAL A 136 0.45 -14.87 -27.81
CA VAL A 136 -0.64 -15.30 -26.90
C VAL A 136 -0.76 -14.46 -25.63
N ASN A 137 0.21 -13.59 -25.36
CA ASN A 137 0.22 -12.79 -24.14
C ASN A 137 -0.70 -11.57 -24.27
N ASN A 138 -1.23 -11.11 -23.11
CA ASN A 138 -1.88 -9.82 -23.09
C ASN A 138 -0.84 -8.72 -23.34
N MET A 139 -0.98 -8.01 -24.46
CA MET A 139 -0.03 -6.96 -24.87
C MET A 139 -0.04 -5.74 -23.94
N ARG A 140 -1.09 -5.57 -23.13
CA ARG A 140 -1.14 -4.53 -22.07
C ARG A 140 -0.28 -4.85 -20.85
N GLY A 141 0.41 -5.98 -20.83
CA GLY A 141 1.28 -6.36 -19.73
C GLY A 141 0.74 -7.48 -18.86
N ALA A 142 1.51 -7.84 -17.85
CA ALA A 142 1.22 -8.91 -16.89
C ALA A 142 0.53 -8.39 -15.63
N ASN A 143 -0.17 -9.28 -14.93
CA ASN A 143 -0.50 -9.07 -13.52
C ASN A 143 0.82 -8.96 -12.72
N PRO A 144 0.98 -7.96 -11.86
CA PRO A 144 2.22 -7.75 -11.10
C PRO A 144 2.55 -8.90 -10.12
N GLY A 145 1.62 -9.84 -9.90
CA GLY A 145 1.80 -10.90 -8.91
C GLY A 145 1.77 -10.37 -7.48
N ASN A 146 2.30 -11.16 -6.55
CA ASN A 146 2.30 -10.84 -5.12
C ASN A 146 3.69 -10.69 -4.50
N VAL A 147 4.74 -10.58 -5.32
CA VAL A 147 6.09 -10.18 -4.90
C VAL A 147 6.42 -8.86 -5.57
N TRP A 148 6.49 -7.80 -4.77
CA TRP A 148 6.65 -6.42 -5.27
C TRP A 148 8.00 -5.86 -4.88
N GLU A 149 8.72 -5.30 -5.84
CA GLU A 149 10.02 -4.65 -5.63
C GLU A 149 9.86 -3.14 -5.69
N PHE A 150 9.82 -2.50 -4.51
CA PHE A 150 9.85 -1.05 -4.37
C PHE A 150 10.94 -0.67 -3.37
N SER A 151 11.85 0.20 -3.77
CA SER A 151 12.87 0.72 -2.86
C SER A 151 12.25 1.52 -1.72
N HIS A 152 12.82 1.42 -0.52
CA HIS A 152 12.48 2.36 0.55
C HIS A 152 12.78 3.80 0.13
N VAL A 153 12.02 4.74 0.66
CA VAL A 153 12.35 6.17 0.54
C VAL A 153 13.63 6.44 1.34
N HIS A 154 14.75 6.53 0.63
CA HIS A 154 16.08 6.67 1.24
C HIS A 154 16.24 8.02 1.96
N TYR A 155 17.13 8.08 2.98
CA TYR A 155 17.42 9.31 3.73
C TYR A 155 17.90 10.46 2.85
N CYS A 156 18.54 10.17 1.73
CA CYS A 156 19.04 11.16 0.76
C CYS A 156 17.98 11.55 -0.29
N ASN A 157 16.79 10.98 -0.26
CA ASN A 157 15.74 11.31 -1.23
C ASN A 157 15.15 12.68 -0.86
N LYS A 158 15.11 13.61 -1.85
CA LYS A 158 14.51 14.95 -1.71
C LYS A 158 13.05 14.91 -1.26
N ASN A 159 12.34 13.85 -1.61
CA ASN A 159 10.92 13.64 -1.28
C ASN A 159 10.72 13.04 0.11
N ARG A 160 11.80 12.70 0.83
CA ARG A 160 11.68 12.19 2.19
C ARG A 160 11.25 13.30 3.13
N LYS A 161 10.10 13.12 3.76
CA LYS A 161 9.63 13.98 4.85
C LYS A 161 10.19 13.47 6.19
N ALA A 162 10.08 14.25 7.25
CA ALA A 162 10.63 13.93 8.58
C ALA A 162 9.89 12.76 9.29
N HIS A 163 9.44 11.74 8.54
CA HIS A 163 8.80 10.55 9.08
C HIS A 163 9.74 9.33 8.96
N PRO A 164 9.95 8.56 10.04
CA PRO A 164 10.95 7.49 10.08
C PRO A 164 10.65 6.32 9.11
N THR A 165 9.38 6.09 8.76
CA THR A 165 8.92 4.94 7.99
C THR A 165 8.08 5.34 6.78
N GLN A 166 8.42 6.47 6.11
CA GLN A 166 7.70 6.88 4.90
C GLN A 166 7.72 5.77 3.85
N LYS A 167 6.54 5.39 3.37
CA LYS A 167 6.37 4.38 2.32
C LYS A 167 6.52 4.97 0.91
N PRO A 168 6.95 4.17 -0.09
CA PRO A 168 7.05 4.61 -1.49
C PRO A 168 5.67 4.92 -2.09
N GLU A 169 5.57 6.00 -2.86
CA GLU A 169 4.31 6.39 -3.51
C GLU A 169 3.86 5.37 -4.56
N GLY A 170 4.78 4.79 -5.33
CA GLY A 170 4.44 3.78 -6.34
C GLY A 170 3.84 2.50 -5.76
N LEU A 171 4.17 2.15 -4.51
CA LEU A 171 3.55 1.03 -3.78
C LEU A 171 2.07 1.34 -3.48
N TYR A 172 1.80 2.54 -2.98
CA TYR A 172 0.44 2.99 -2.69
C TYR A 172 -0.37 3.25 -3.96
N GLU A 173 0.25 3.77 -5.03
CA GLU A 173 -0.39 3.92 -6.34
C GLU A 173 -0.96 2.58 -6.83
N ARG A 174 -0.16 1.52 -6.77
CA ARG A 174 -0.62 0.18 -7.17
C ARG A 174 -1.82 -0.30 -6.36
N ILE A 175 -1.80 -0.14 -5.04
CA ILE A 175 -2.89 -0.53 -4.15
C ILE A 175 -4.16 0.27 -4.46
N ILE A 176 -4.03 1.59 -4.57
CA ILE A 176 -5.17 2.51 -4.75
C ILE A 176 -5.82 2.30 -6.11
N LEU A 177 -5.02 2.21 -7.18
CA LEU A 177 -5.56 1.95 -8.51
C LEU A 177 -6.20 0.57 -8.63
N ALA A 178 -5.61 -0.46 -8.01
CA ALA A 178 -6.16 -1.82 -8.03
C ALA A 178 -7.55 -1.90 -7.38
N SER A 179 -7.76 -1.22 -6.27
CA SER A 179 -8.89 -1.52 -5.37
C SER A 179 -9.83 -0.35 -5.13
N SER A 180 -9.76 0.69 -5.96
CA SER A 180 -10.70 1.82 -5.95
C SER A 180 -10.86 2.43 -7.33
N ASN A 181 -12.00 3.08 -7.55
CA ASN A 181 -12.27 3.91 -8.73
C ASN A 181 -12.10 5.39 -8.38
N GLU A 182 -12.09 6.26 -9.40
CA GLU A 182 -12.12 7.70 -9.16
C GLU A 182 -13.32 8.09 -8.29
N GLN A 183 -13.11 9.07 -7.42
CA GLN A 183 -14.07 9.56 -6.42
C GLN A 183 -14.44 8.59 -5.29
N ASP A 184 -13.96 7.33 -5.30
CA ASP A 184 -14.10 6.44 -4.17
C ASP A 184 -13.37 6.98 -2.93
N LEU A 185 -13.89 6.66 -1.75
CA LEU A 185 -13.26 7.03 -0.49
C LEU A 185 -12.21 5.98 -0.06
N VAL A 186 -11.00 6.45 0.13
CA VAL A 186 -9.88 5.70 0.72
C VAL A 186 -9.66 6.18 2.16
N VAL A 187 -9.56 5.26 3.11
CA VAL A 187 -9.29 5.58 4.52
C VAL A 187 -7.95 4.99 4.95
N ASP A 188 -7.09 5.84 5.51
CA ASP A 188 -5.80 5.45 6.10
C ASP A 188 -5.81 5.76 7.59
N PRO A 189 -5.99 4.75 8.46
CA PRO A 189 -6.08 4.96 9.90
C PRO A 189 -4.73 5.22 10.59
N PHE A 190 -3.61 5.18 9.83
CA PHE A 190 -2.25 5.40 10.32
C PHE A 190 -1.43 6.19 9.31
N VAL A 191 -1.91 7.37 8.94
CA VAL A 191 -1.49 8.12 7.75
C VAL A 191 -0.01 8.57 7.75
N GLY A 192 0.60 8.73 8.90
CA GLY A 192 2.00 9.10 9.06
C GLY A 192 2.38 10.32 8.23
N SER A 193 3.22 10.12 7.21
CA SER A 193 3.69 11.18 6.30
C SER A 193 2.73 11.51 5.14
N GLY A 194 1.53 10.93 5.10
CA GLY A 194 0.50 11.24 4.10
C GLY A 194 0.72 10.64 2.72
N THR A 195 1.46 9.54 2.59
CA THR A 195 1.71 8.93 1.27
C THR A 195 0.43 8.50 0.59
N SER A 196 -0.48 7.82 1.31
CA SER A 196 -1.79 7.39 0.82
C SER A 196 -2.63 8.58 0.30
N LEU A 197 -2.70 9.66 1.09
CA LEU A 197 -3.48 10.86 0.74
C LEU A 197 -2.91 11.57 -0.48
N ARG A 198 -1.57 11.66 -0.56
CA ARG A 198 -0.90 12.27 -1.71
C ARG A 198 -1.21 11.51 -3.00
N VAL A 199 -1.15 10.19 -2.96
CA VAL A 199 -1.49 9.35 -4.11
C VAL A 199 -2.97 9.46 -4.45
N CYS A 200 -3.87 9.45 -3.47
CA CYS A 200 -5.31 9.65 -3.69
C CYS A 200 -5.59 10.99 -4.40
N GLN A 201 -4.95 12.08 -3.96
CA GLN A 201 -5.06 13.39 -4.59
C GLN A 201 -4.67 13.35 -6.06
N GLN A 202 -3.56 12.67 -6.40
CA GLN A 202 -3.02 12.59 -7.76
C GLN A 202 -3.80 11.61 -8.66
N THR A 203 -4.57 10.73 -8.06
CA THR A 203 -5.36 9.71 -8.77
C THR A 203 -6.87 9.97 -8.71
N ASN A 204 -7.28 11.18 -8.27
CA ASN A 204 -8.68 11.62 -8.21
C ASN A 204 -9.56 10.76 -7.28
N ARG A 205 -8.98 10.27 -6.15
CA ARG A 205 -9.71 9.59 -5.07
C ARG A 205 -9.92 10.53 -3.90
N LYS A 206 -11.05 10.37 -3.20
CA LYS A 206 -11.26 11.02 -1.89
C LYS A 206 -10.46 10.28 -0.84
N ALA A 207 -9.95 10.99 0.17
CA ALA A 207 -9.16 10.36 1.21
C ALA A 207 -9.42 10.94 2.60
N ILE A 208 -9.38 10.06 3.61
CA ILE A 208 -9.34 10.43 5.02
C ILE A 208 -8.12 9.77 5.63
N GLY A 209 -7.23 10.58 6.23
CA GLY A 209 -6.06 10.11 6.96
C GLY A 209 -6.18 10.42 8.44
N ILE A 210 -5.81 9.47 9.27
CA ILE A 210 -5.86 9.58 10.73
C ILE A 210 -4.45 9.34 11.27
N ASP A 211 -4.01 10.17 12.20
CA ASP A 211 -2.79 9.96 12.99
C ASP A 211 -2.98 10.50 14.40
N ILE A 212 -2.31 9.89 15.37
CA ILE A 212 -2.31 10.34 16.77
C ILE A 212 -1.33 11.50 16.98
N ASN A 213 -0.32 11.62 16.12
CA ASN A 213 0.71 12.64 16.22
C ASN A 213 0.34 13.88 15.37
N PRO A 214 0.03 15.04 15.98
CA PRO A 214 -0.32 16.25 15.24
C PRO A 214 0.81 16.77 14.35
N GLU A 215 2.06 16.43 14.63
CA GLU A 215 3.19 16.80 13.77
C GLU A 215 3.10 16.05 12.44
N TYR A 216 2.69 14.78 12.44
CA TYR A 216 2.50 14.01 11.22
C TYR A 216 1.32 14.54 10.40
N ILE A 217 0.24 14.98 11.05
CA ILE A 217 -0.86 15.68 10.39
C ILE A 217 -0.37 16.98 9.74
N SER A 218 0.48 17.77 10.41
CA SER A 218 1.07 18.98 9.84
C SER A 218 1.95 18.67 8.63
N ILE A 219 2.80 17.63 8.71
CA ILE A 219 3.64 17.16 7.60
C ILE A 219 2.77 16.72 6.42
N THR A 220 1.72 15.97 6.68
CA THR A 220 0.76 15.50 5.67
C THR A 220 0.09 16.68 4.97
N ASN A 221 -0.46 17.65 5.71
CA ASN A 221 -1.12 18.82 5.15
C ASN A 221 -0.17 19.64 4.28
N LYS A 222 1.07 19.86 4.75
CA LYS A 222 2.09 20.53 3.96
C LYS A 222 2.39 19.77 2.66
N ARG A 223 2.55 18.44 2.73
CA ARG A 223 2.81 17.60 1.55
C ARG A 223 1.68 17.67 0.53
N LEU A 224 0.43 17.75 0.97
CA LEU A 224 -0.73 17.88 0.09
C LEU A 224 -0.81 19.25 -0.59
N SER A 225 -0.29 20.30 0.04
CA SER A 225 -0.21 21.65 -0.55
C SER A 225 1.03 21.87 -1.44
N ASP A 226 2.08 21.03 -1.30
CA ASP A 226 3.27 21.14 -2.14
C ASP A 226 2.94 20.80 -3.61
N PRO A 227 3.54 21.45 -4.61
CA PRO A 227 3.40 21.08 -6.02
C PRO A 227 3.70 19.59 -6.26
N PHE A 228 2.98 18.99 -7.19
CA PHE A 228 3.27 17.61 -7.58
C PHE A 228 4.34 17.58 -8.67
N GLU A 229 5.46 16.96 -8.37
CA GLU A 229 6.60 16.83 -9.30
C GLU A 229 6.73 15.42 -9.91
N GLY A 230 5.71 14.58 -9.73
CA GLY A 230 5.73 13.17 -10.11
C GLY A 230 5.89 12.24 -8.89
N PHE A 231 5.57 10.98 -9.07
CA PHE A 231 5.79 9.95 -8.06
C PHE A 231 7.28 9.59 -7.92
N ASP A 232 7.63 8.98 -6.79
CA ASP A 232 8.97 8.48 -6.57
C ASP A 232 9.43 7.58 -7.72
N SER A 233 10.73 7.63 -8.06
CA SER A 233 11.30 6.75 -9.07
C SER A 233 11.17 5.29 -8.64
N ILE A 234 10.61 4.47 -9.49
CA ILE A 234 10.45 3.04 -9.31
C ILE A 234 11.19 2.25 -10.39
N ASP A 235 11.55 1.01 -10.06
CA ASP A 235 12.14 0.09 -11.04
C ASP A 235 11.18 -0.06 -12.23
N ILE A 236 11.71 0.04 -13.45
CA ILE A 236 10.91 -0.03 -14.67
C ILE A 236 10.12 -1.34 -14.79
N ARG A 237 10.61 -2.42 -14.19
CA ARG A 237 9.91 -3.72 -14.12
C ARG A 237 8.65 -3.68 -13.29
N MET A 238 8.59 -2.74 -12.32
CA MET A 238 7.45 -2.54 -11.43
C MET A 238 6.57 -1.38 -11.86
N LYS A 239 7.02 -0.57 -12.82
CA LYS A 239 6.25 0.56 -13.34
C LYS A 239 5.04 0.04 -14.12
N ARG A 240 3.86 0.60 -13.82
CA ARG A 240 2.65 0.21 -14.54
C ARG A 240 2.74 0.52 -16.04
N VAL A 241 2.14 -0.34 -16.82
CA VAL A 241 2.00 -0.13 -18.28
C VAL A 241 0.94 0.96 -18.51
N PRO A 242 1.22 1.97 -19.35
CA PRO A 242 0.24 3.01 -19.65
C PRO A 242 -1.06 2.47 -20.26
N ASN A 243 -2.19 3.08 -19.92
CA ASN A 243 -3.51 2.65 -20.41
C ASN A 243 -3.74 2.98 -21.90
N ASP A 244 -3.01 3.94 -22.44
CA ASP A 244 -3.06 4.38 -23.84
C ASP A 244 -2.42 3.41 -24.84
N LEU A 245 -1.79 2.33 -24.37
CA LEU A 245 -1.27 1.24 -25.21
C LEU A 245 -2.37 0.41 -25.92
N ASN A 246 -3.60 0.90 -25.96
CA ASN A 246 -4.60 0.43 -26.90
C ASN A 246 -4.29 0.85 -28.35
N ASP A 247 -3.52 1.94 -28.53
CA ASP A 247 -2.99 2.32 -29.84
C ASP A 247 -1.89 1.34 -30.29
N PRO A 248 -2.01 0.72 -31.49
CA PRO A 248 -1.04 -0.27 -31.99
C PRO A 248 0.37 0.29 -32.19
N GLN A 249 0.52 1.58 -32.55
CA GLN A 249 1.84 2.19 -32.75
C GLN A 249 2.54 2.46 -31.44
N LEU A 250 1.85 3.09 -30.48
CA LEU A 250 2.38 3.32 -29.14
C LEU A 250 2.74 2.00 -28.44
N ARG A 251 1.92 0.96 -28.65
CA ARG A 251 2.18 -0.39 -28.15
C ARG A 251 3.45 -0.99 -28.74
N ALA A 252 3.63 -0.92 -30.06
CA ALA A 252 4.81 -1.45 -30.73
C ALA A 252 6.08 -0.73 -30.27
N GLU A 253 6.04 0.59 -30.15
CA GLU A 253 7.13 1.39 -29.62
C GLU A 253 7.46 1.04 -28.16
N TYR A 254 6.46 0.95 -27.30
CA TYR A 254 6.60 0.55 -25.92
C TYR A 254 7.27 -0.82 -25.79
N ILE A 255 6.79 -1.82 -26.56
CA ILE A 255 7.35 -3.18 -26.58
C ILE A 255 8.80 -3.16 -27.03
N THR A 256 9.11 -2.46 -28.12
CA THR A 256 10.47 -2.38 -28.67
C THR A 256 11.44 -1.78 -27.65
N ASN A 257 11.04 -0.71 -26.97
CA ASN A 257 11.86 -0.05 -25.95
C ASN A 257 12.07 -0.90 -24.70
N HIS A 258 11.12 -1.78 -24.36
CA HIS A 258 11.18 -2.63 -23.16
C HIS A 258 11.79 -4.01 -23.43
N ILE A 259 11.60 -4.60 -24.61
CA ILE A 259 12.24 -5.87 -24.99
C ILE A 259 13.77 -5.75 -24.96
N ASN A 260 14.30 -4.67 -25.50
CA ASN A 260 15.74 -4.40 -25.50
C ASN A 260 16.33 -4.26 -24.09
N TRP A 261 15.50 -4.02 -23.11
CA TRP A 261 15.90 -3.91 -21.71
C TRP A 261 15.98 -5.27 -21.01
N PHE A 262 15.12 -6.24 -21.38
CA PHE A 262 15.15 -7.61 -20.86
C PHE A 262 16.23 -8.50 -21.53
N LEU A 263 16.79 -8.07 -22.64
CA LEU A 263 17.85 -8.80 -23.35
C LEU A 263 19.26 -8.37 -22.94
N LYS A 264 19.40 -7.34 -22.10
CA LYS A 264 20.66 -6.92 -21.46
C LYS A 264 20.78 -7.52 -20.08
#